data_23d943e5325ba60807835b6c5fe73a47
#
_entry.id   23d943e5325ba60807835b6c5fe73a47
#
_cell.length_a   1.000
_cell.length_b   1.000
_cell.length_c   1.000
_cell.angle_alpha   90.00
_cell.angle_beta   90.00
_cell.angle_gamma   90.00
#
_symmetry.space_group_name_H-M   'P 1'
#
loop_
_entity.id
_entity.type
_entity.pdbx_description
1 polymer ?
#
loop_
_entity_poly.entity_id
_entity_poly.type
_entity_poly.pdbx_seq_one_letter_code
_entity_poly.pdbx_strand_id
1 'polypeptide(L)'
;MRRRRFGKTNLNLSVFSLGTMRCLASPQIFHQTIEAAIALGVNHLETAKGYGQSERYLGQALQDLAIPRQQIYLTTKLPPTPDKQQMSLEIERSLARLQVDYIDCLAIHGINTWEHLEWVTQPDGCLSAIQTAIDKGKIKHLGFSTHGSLELILAAIATDLFEFVNLHYYYFFQHNYPAVASAAEKDLGIFIISPADKGGKLYNPPQKLKELCEPFSPLELNYRFLLSNSAITTLSLGAANPAELVTPLQVADADYPLTTEEKAVFHKLERQLSTSLATDLCRQCDRCLPCPESINIPEILRLRNLTVAYDMQDYGQYRYGMLENAGHWFPGRKGNRCTDCGDCLPRCPEKLDIPTLLRDTHQRLKGKERRRLWSE
;
A
#
# COMPACT_ATOMS: atom_id res chain seq x y z
N MET A 1 -19.29 2.44 -12.24
CA MET A 1 -17.87 2.63 -11.77
C MET A 1 -16.97 2.73 -12.98
N ARG A 2 -16.14 3.76 -13.06
CA ARG A 2 -15.17 3.96 -14.15
C ARG A 2 -14.07 2.90 -14.14
N ARG A 3 -13.44 2.72 -15.31
CA ARG A 3 -12.35 1.76 -15.51
C ARG A 3 -11.15 2.47 -16.14
N ARG A 4 -9.93 1.98 -15.83
CA ARG A 4 -8.67 2.47 -16.39
C ARG A 4 -7.82 1.31 -16.88
N ARG A 5 -7.03 1.55 -17.94
CA ARG A 5 -6.04 0.59 -18.43
C ARG A 5 -4.95 0.37 -17.38
N PHE A 6 -4.65 -0.88 -17.08
CA PHE A 6 -3.65 -1.26 -16.08
C PHE A 6 -2.27 -1.42 -16.73
N GLY A 7 -1.72 -0.30 -17.17
CA GLY A 7 -0.42 -0.26 -17.82
C GLY A 7 -0.31 -1.25 -18.99
N LYS A 8 0.89 -1.74 -19.25
CA LYS A 8 1.18 -2.69 -20.34
C LYS A 8 0.50 -4.06 -20.23
N THR A 9 -0.17 -4.37 -19.09
CA THR A 9 -1.05 -5.54 -19.02
C THR A 9 -2.27 -5.41 -19.93
N ASN A 10 -2.66 -4.20 -20.29
CA ASN A 10 -3.87 -3.86 -21.05
C ASN A 10 -5.20 -4.32 -20.42
N LEU A 11 -5.20 -4.77 -19.19
CA LEU A 11 -6.42 -5.04 -18.44
C LEU A 11 -7.19 -3.74 -18.16
N ASN A 12 -8.50 -3.77 -18.22
CA ASN A 12 -9.35 -2.60 -17.98
C ASN A 12 -10.00 -2.70 -16.60
N LEU A 13 -9.27 -2.26 -15.55
CA LEU A 13 -9.69 -2.41 -14.17
C LEU A 13 -10.60 -1.27 -13.72
N SER A 14 -11.57 -1.58 -12.84
CA SER A 14 -12.32 -0.57 -12.09
C SER A 14 -11.36 0.29 -11.26
N VAL A 15 -11.65 1.58 -11.11
CA VAL A 15 -10.81 2.53 -10.33
C VAL A 15 -10.71 2.17 -8.85
N PHE A 16 -11.57 1.28 -8.38
CA PHE A 16 -11.45 0.59 -7.10
C PHE A 16 -11.40 -0.92 -7.32
N SER A 17 -10.51 -1.58 -6.58
CA SER A 17 -10.37 -3.02 -6.49
C SER A 17 -10.72 -3.50 -5.09
N LEU A 18 -11.34 -4.65 -4.92
CA LEU A 18 -11.57 -5.19 -3.59
C LEU A 18 -10.36 -5.96 -3.09
N GLY A 19 -9.73 -5.46 -2.01
CA GLY A 19 -8.70 -6.17 -1.24
C GLY A 19 -9.34 -7.01 -0.13
N THR A 20 -9.08 -8.30 -0.12
CA THR A 20 -9.81 -9.29 0.70
C THR A 20 -9.21 -9.56 2.09
N MET A 21 -8.17 -8.84 2.50
CA MET A 21 -7.49 -9.10 3.78
C MET A 21 -8.35 -8.84 5.02
N ARG A 22 -9.32 -7.91 4.96
CA ARG A 22 -10.10 -7.49 6.12
C ARG A 22 -11.46 -8.16 6.26
N CYS A 23 -12.03 -8.73 5.22
CA CYS A 23 -13.37 -9.35 5.25
C CYS A 23 -13.36 -10.82 5.73
N LEU A 24 -12.39 -11.24 6.51
CA LEU A 24 -12.16 -12.61 6.95
C LEU A 24 -12.89 -13.01 8.24
N ALA A 25 -13.79 -12.18 8.76
CA ALA A 25 -14.52 -12.45 10.01
C ALA A 25 -15.33 -13.76 9.94
N SER A 26 -15.93 -14.05 8.80
CA SER A 26 -16.57 -15.34 8.49
C SER A 26 -16.65 -15.55 6.97
N PRO A 27 -16.83 -16.80 6.50
CA PRO A 27 -17.10 -17.08 5.08
C PRO A 27 -18.33 -16.33 4.56
N GLN A 28 -19.36 -16.18 5.36
CA GLN A 28 -20.58 -15.46 4.99
C GLN A 28 -20.31 -13.96 4.78
N ILE A 29 -19.65 -13.29 5.70
CA ILE A 29 -19.27 -11.87 5.54
C ILE A 29 -18.37 -11.68 4.32
N PHE A 30 -17.44 -12.60 4.09
CA PHE A 30 -16.58 -12.60 2.92
C PHE A 30 -17.42 -12.65 1.63
N HIS A 31 -18.30 -13.65 1.52
CA HIS A 31 -19.20 -13.84 0.37
C HIS A 31 -20.05 -12.60 0.10
N GLN A 32 -20.74 -12.07 1.12
CA GLN A 32 -21.56 -10.86 1.01
C GLN A 32 -20.74 -9.64 0.57
N THR A 33 -19.48 -9.53 0.99
CA THR A 33 -18.62 -8.41 0.62
C THR A 33 -18.17 -8.52 -0.84
N ILE A 34 -17.87 -9.74 -1.33
CA ILE A 34 -17.56 -10.00 -2.75
C ILE A 34 -18.78 -9.66 -3.62
N GLU A 35 -19.94 -10.21 -3.26
CA GLU A 35 -21.20 -9.97 -3.97
C GLU A 35 -21.52 -8.47 -4.10
N ALA A 36 -21.49 -7.76 -2.97
CA ALA A 36 -21.72 -6.32 -2.94
C ALA A 36 -20.73 -5.54 -3.80
N ALA A 37 -19.43 -5.86 -3.72
CA ALA A 37 -18.40 -5.18 -4.50
C ALA A 37 -18.65 -5.36 -6.02
N ILE A 38 -18.96 -6.58 -6.47
CA ILE A 38 -19.23 -6.86 -7.88
C ILE A 38 -20.51 -6.16 -8.34
N ALA A 39 -21.59 -6.21 -7.54
CA ALA A 39 -22.84 -5.49 -7.82
C ALA A 39 -22.64 -3.98 -7.99
N LEU A 40 -21.64 -3.42 -7.31
CA LEU A 40 -21.24 -2.01 -7.40
C LEU A 40 -20.30 -1.71 -8.58
N GLY A 41 -19.96 -2.72 -9.38
CA GLY A 41 -19.15 -2.59 -10.59
C GLY A 41 -17.65 -2.77 -10.41
N VAL A 42 -17.20 -3.27 -9.24
CA VAL A 42 -15.80 -3.71 -9.05
C VAL A 42 -15.57 -4.94 -9.92
N ASN A 43 -14.53 -4.93 -10.75
CA ASN A 43 -14.16 -6.06 -11.60
C ASN A 43 -12.77 -6.62 -11.30
N HIS A 44 -12.12 -6.16 -10.24
CA HIS A 44 -10.82 -6.64 -9.82
C HIS A 44 -10.81 -7.01 -8.33
N LEU A 45 -10.50 -8.27 -8.04
CA LEU A 45 -10.43 -8.85 -6.69
C LEU A 45 -8.99 -9.21 -6.37
N GLU A 46 -8.50 -8.72 -5.23
CA GLU A 46 -7.11 -8.86 -4.83
C GLU A 46 -7.00 -9.60 -3.51
N THR A 47 -6.23 -10.69 -3.52
CA THR A 47 -5.93 -11.54 -2.38
C THR A 47 -4.42 -11.79 -2.23
N ALA A 48 -4.04 -12.70 -1.35
CA ALA A 48 -2.68 -13.23 -1.23
C ALA A 48 -2.68 -14.54 -0.45
N LYS A 49 -1.70 -15.42 -0.72
CA LYS A 49 -1.42 -16.61 0.11
C LYS A 49 -1.32 -16.25 1.60
N GLY A 50 -0.67 -15.14 1.92
CA GLY A 50 -0.46 -14.67 3.30
C GLY A 50 -1.71 -14.14 4.01
N TYR A 51 -2.88 -14.09 3.37
CA TYR A 51 -4.12 -13.58 3.96
C TYR A 51 -5.00 -14.72 4.55
N GLY A 52 -4.39 -15.69 5.21
CA GLY A 52 -5.09 -16.77 5.89
C GLY A 52 -5.99 -17.59 4.95
N GLN A 53 -7.30 -17.60 5.19
CA GLN A 53 -8.26 -18.35 4.37
C GLN A 53 -8.75 -17.61 3.12
N SER A 54 -8.24 -16.41 2.85
CA SER A 54 -8.78 -15.50 1.83
C SER A 54 -8.87 -16.13 0.44
N GLU A 55 -7.83 -16.85 -0.03
CA GLU A 55 -7.88 -17.50 -1.35
C GLU A 55 -8.98 -18.57 -1.41
N ARG A 56 -9.17 -19.36 -0.34
CA ARG A 56 -10.23 -20.38 -0.30
C ARG A 56 -11.62 -19.77 -0.27
N TYR A 57 -11.83 -18.74 0.55
CA TYR A 57 -13.12 -18.05 0.62
C TYR A 57 -13.44 -17.37 -0.71
N LEU A 58 -12.44 -16.82 -1.39
CA LEU A 58 -12.61 -16.20 -2.69
C LEU A 58 -13.00 -17.25 -3.75
N GLY A 59 -12.30 -18.37 -3.82
CA GLY A 59 -12.65 -19.47 -4.73
C GLY A 59 -14.08 -19.94 -4.52
N GLN A 60 -14.49 -20.19 -3.27
CA GLN A 60 -15.85 -20.61 -2.94
C GLN A 60 -16.88 -19.53 -3.32
N ALA A 61 -16.65 -18.25 -2.98
CA ALA A 61 -17.57 -17.17 -3.31
C ALA A 61 -17.79 -17.02 -4.82
N LEU A 62 -16.74 -17.18 -5.62
CA LEU A 62 -16.84 -17.11 -7.08
C LEU A 62 -17.70 -18.25 -7.66
N GLN A 63 -17.59 -19.46 -7.11
CA GLN A 63 -18.43 -20.60 -7.50
C GLN A 63 -19.89 -20.39 -7.08
N ASP A 64 -20.13 -20.01 -5.81
CA ASP A 64 -21.48 -19.84 -5.25
C ASP A 64 -22.25 -18.72 -5.96
N LEU A 65 -21.57 -17.64 -6.33
CA LEU A 65 -22.15 -16.50 -7.06
C LEU A 65 -22.27 -16.75 -8.57
N ALA A 66 -21.77 -17.90 -9.06
CA ALA A 66 -21.77 -18.27 -10.48
C ALA A 66 -21.25 -17.14 -11.39
N ILE A 67 -20.22 -16.43 -10.95
CA ILE A 67 -19.67 -15.29 -11.68
C ILE A 67 -18.85 -15.80 -12.86
N PRO A 68 -19.19 -15.41 -14.11
CA PRO A 68 -18.37 -15.77 -15.25
C PRO A 68 -16.93 -15.28 -15.07
N ARG A 69 -15.95 -16.19 -15.14
CA ARG A 69 -14.53 -15.92 -14.85
C ARG A 69 -13.97 -14.75 -15.66
N GLN A 70 -14.49 -14.54 -16.87
CA GLN A 70 -14.08 -13.48 -17.80
C GLN A 70 -14.59 -12.09 -17.42
N GLN A 71 -15.52 -11.98 -16.47
CA GLN A 71 -16.06 -10.70 -16.02
C GLN A 71 -15.23 -10.06 -14.91
N ILE A 72 -14.31 -10.82 -14.31
CA ILE A 72 -13.46 -10.35 -13.20
C ILE A 72 -11.99 -10.63 -13.48
N TYR A 73 -11.15 -9.82 -12.90
CA TYR A 73 -9.71 -10.01 -12.83
C TYR A 73 -9.31 -10.41 -11.41
N LEU A 74 -8.40 -11.37 -11.29
CA LEU A 74 -7.90 -11.86 -10.00
C LEU A 74 -6.42 -11.55 -9.84
N THR A 75 -6.07 -10.92 -8.73
CA THR A 75 -4.68 -10.82 -8.27
C THR A 75 -4.49 -11.66 -7.02
N THR A 76 -3.48 -12.54 -7.01
CA THR A 76 -2.92 -13.10 -5.77
C THR A 76 -1.45 -12.79 -5.65
N LYS A 77 -0.89 -13.03 -4.46
CA LYS A 77 0.50 -12.71 -4.16
C LYS A 77 1.19 -13.88 -3.49
N LEU A 78 2.42 -14.14 -3.93
CA LEU A 78 3.31 -15.15 -3.34
C LEU A 78 4.61 -14.48 -2.85
N PRO A 79 5.13 -14.85 -1.68
CA PRO A 79 6.38 -14.28 -1.19
C PRO A 79 7.54 -14.60 -2.14
N PRO A 80 8.55 -13.70 -2.23
CA PRO A 80 9.78 -14.01 -2.95
C PRO A 80 10.48 -15.22 -2.31
N THR A 81 11.13 -16.03 -3.13
CA THR A 81 11.92 -17.19 -2.68
C THR A 81 13.04 -17.45 -3.68
N PRO A 82 14.23 -17.87 -3.24
CA PRO A 82 15.28 -18.31 -4.15
C PRO A 82 14.97 -19.69 -4.78
N ASP A 83 14.00 -20.43 -4.25
CA ASP A 83 13.66 -21.79 -4.66
C ASP A 83 12.58 -21.83 -5.74
N LYS A 84 12.98 -22.21 -6.96
CA LYS A 84 12.10 -22.41 -8.11
C LYS A 84 11.01 -23.46 -7.87
N GLN A 85 11.35 -24.57 -7.20
CA GLN A 85 10.39 -25.66 -6.97
C GLN A 85 9.32 -25.23 -5.98
N GLN A 86 9.73 -24.52 -4.91
CA GLN A 86 8.80 -23.92 -3.96
C GLN A 86 7.83 -22.94 -4.64
N MET A 87 8.33 -22.04 -5.49
CA MET A 87 7.48 -21.09 -6.21
C MET A 87 6.48 -21.83 -7.11
N SER A 88 6.96 -22.84 -7.87
CA SER A 88 6.10 -23.65 -8.74
C SER A 88 4.96 -24.33 -7.95
N LEU A 89 5.30 -24.95 -6.81
CA LEU A 89 4.32 -25.60 -5.94
C LEU A 89 3.29 -24.61 -5.36
N GLU A 90 3.73 -23.42 -4.98
CA GLU A 90 2.82 -22.41 -4.41
C GLU A 90 1.88 -21.80 -5.45
N ILE A 91 2.31 -21.71 -6.71
CA ILE A 91 1.42 -21.31 -7.83
C ILE A 91 0.28 -22.33 -7.96
N GLU A 92 0.62 -23.63 -8.05
CA GLU A 92 -0.40 -24.70 -8.17
C GLU A 92 -1.35 -24.72 -6.95
N ARG A 93 -0.81 -24.53 -5.74
CA ARG A 93 -1.62 -24.44 -4.53
C ARG A 93 -2.56 -23.23 -4.51
N SER A 94 -2.12 -22.08 -5.03
CA SER A 94 -2.97 -20.88 -5.13
C SER A 94 -4.10 -21.09 -6.12
N LEU A 95 -3.83 -21.67 -7.31
CA LEU A 95 -4.84 -22.04 -8.29
C LEU A 95 -5.89 -22.98 -7.67
N ALA A 96 -5.42 -24.00 -6.95
CA ALA A 96 -6.32 -24.95 -6.29
C ALA A 96 -7.17 -24.31 -5.19
N ARG A 97 -6.60 -23.40 -4.36
CA ARG A 97 -7.37 -22.69 -3.32
C ARG A 97 -8.38 -21.71 -3.92
N LEU A 98 -8.01 -21.02 -4.99
CA LEU A 98 -8.89 -20.10 -5.73
C LEU A 98 -9.91 -20.81 -6.61
N GLN A 99 -9.75 -22.14 -6.85
CA GLN A 99 -10.61 -22.94 -7.71
C GLN A 99 -10.71 -22.36 -9.14
N VAL A 100 -9.57 -21.94 -9.71
CA VAL A 100 -9.49 -21.35 -11.06
C VAL A 100 -8.37 -22.00 -11.87
N ASP A 101 -8.53 -21.99 -13.21
CA ASP A 101 -7.51 -22.50 -14.13
C ASP A 101 -6.37 -21.51 -14.36
N TYR A 102 -6.62 -20.21 -14.17
CA TYR A 102 -5.61 -19.17 -14.34
C TYR A 102 -5.83 -17.98 -13.38
N ILE A 103 -4.73 -17.28 -13.10
CA ILE A 103 -4.65 -16.03 -12.34
C ILE A 103 -4.32 -14.91 -13.33
N ASP A 104 -5.09 -13.82 -13.34
CA ASP A 104 -4.79 -12.67 -14.22
C ASP A 104 -3.49 -11.97 -13.83
N CYS A 105 -3.30 -11.71 -12.55
CA CYS A 105 -2.14 -10.99 -12.02
C CYS A 105 -1.51 -11.74 -10.86
N LEU A 106 -0.26 -12.19 -11.00
CA LEU A 106 0.56 -12.65 -9.87
C LEU A 106 1.50 -11.54 -9.44
N ALA A 107 1.45 -11.14 -8.16
CA ALA A 107 2.43 -10.23 -7.59
C ALA A 107 3.43 -10.97 -6.69
N ILE A 108 4.72 -10.67 -6.82
CA ILE A 108 5.70 -11.02 -5.78
C ILE A 108 5.34 -10.25 -4.51
N HIS A 109 5.08 -10.96 -3.42
CA HIS A 109 4.53 -10.37 -2.19
C HIS A 109 5.63 -9.80 -1.30
N GLY A 110 5.92 -8.52 -1.50
CA GLY A 110 6.84 -7.79 -0.66
C GLY A 110 8.31 -7.89 -1.09
N ILE A 111 8.68 -7.34 -2.25
CA ILE A 111 10.10 -7.05 -2.51
C ILE A 111 10.50 -5.91 -1.58
N ASN A 112 10.89 -6.24 -0.34
CA ASN A 112 11.10 -5.30 0.76
C ASN A 112 12.57 -5.15 1.16
N THR A 113 13.45 -6.03 0.65
CA THR A 113 14.90 -6.02 0.87
C THR A 113 15.63 -6.26 -0.45
N TRP A 114 16.90 -5.87 -0.51
CA TRP A 114 17.76 -6.15 -1.67
C TRP A 114 17.90 -7.64 -1.92
N GLU A 115 17.95 -8.46 -0.87
CA GLU A 115 17.97 -9.92 -0.96
C GLU A 115 16.70 -10.47 -1.66
N HIS A 116 15.51 -9.90 -1.36
CA HIS A 116 14.28 -10.27 -2.08
C HIS A 116 14.35 -9.96 -3.56
N LEU A 117 14.94 -8.82 -3.94
CA LEU A 117 15.14 -8.47 -5.34
C LEU A 117 16.14 -9.42 -6.01
N GLU A 118 17.23 -9.77 -5.33
CA GLU A 118 18.20 -10.75 -5.80
C GLU A 118 17.56 -12.12 -6.03
N TRP A 119 16.77 -12.64 -5.09
CA TRP A 119 16.04 -13.92 -5.26
C TRP A 119 15.12 -13.93 -6.48
N VAL A 120 14.53 -12.79 -6.81
CA VAL A 120 13.65 -12.67 -7.98
C VAL A 120 14.46 -12.61 -9.27
N THR A 121 15.58 -11.89 -9.28
CA THR A 121 16.37 -11.63 -10.50
C THR A 121 17.41 -12.70 -10.83
N GLN A 122 17.73 -13.58 -9.87
CA GLN A 122 18.72 -14.65 -10.10
C GLN A 122 18.24 -15.66 -11.16
N PRO A 123 19.16 -16.17 -12.00
CA PRO A 123 18.86 -17.27 -12.91
C PRO A 123 18.33 -18.50 -12.14
N ASP A 124 17.40 -19.23 -12.69
CA ASP A 124 16.80 -20.43 -12.08
C ASP A 124 16.09 -20.22 -10.72
N GLY A 125 15.86 -18.96 -10.31
CA GLY A 125 15.08 -18.61 -9.13
C GLY A 125 13.56 -18.64 -9.37
N CYS A 126 12.81 -17.96 -8.51
CA CYS A 126 11.34 -17.94 -8.56
C CYS A 126 10.79 -17.42 -9.89
N LEU A 127 11.50 -16.48 -10.56
CA LEU A 127 11.09 -15.93 -11.86
C LEU A 127 10.98 -17.03 -12.94
N SER A 128 11.91 -17.98 -12.94
CA SER A 128 11.89 -19.11 -13.91
C SER A 128 10.64 -20.01 -13.74
N ALA A 129 10.19 -20.21 -12.50
CA ALA A 129 8.95 -20.94 -12.24
C ALA A 129 7.71 -20.15 -12.70
N ILE A 130 7.71 -18.83 -12.45
CA ILE A 130 6.61 -17.94 -12.86
C ILE A 130 6.54 -17.87 -14.38
N GLN A 131 7.68 -17.73 -15.08
CA GLN A 131 7.72 -17.74 -16.55
C GLN A 131 7.16 -19.05 -17.11
N THR A 132 7.52 -20.18 -16.53
CA THR A 132 6.95 -21.48 -16.91
C THR A 132 5.42 -21.51 -16.72
N ALA A 133 4.90 -20.88 -15.67
CA ALA A 133 3.45 -20.78 -15.44
C ALA A 133 2.76 -19.81 -16.42
N ILE A 134 3.46 -18.74 -16.83
CA ILE A 134 2.99 -17.82 -17.88
C ILE A 134 2.90 -18.56 -19.22
N ASP A 135 3.94 -19.28 -19.61
CA ASP A 135 3.97 -20.05 -20.87
C ASP A 135 2.86 -21.10 -20.94
N LYS A 136 2.48 -21.68 -19.78
CA LYS A 136 1.34 -22.61 -19.65
C LYS A 136 -0.02 -21.90 -19.55
N GLY A 137 -0.08 -20.60 -19.58
CA GLY A 137 -1.31 -19.81 -19.46
C GLY A 137 -1.95 -19.80 -18.07
N LYS A 138 -1.27 -20.29 -17.04
CA LYS A 138 -1.72 -20.31 -15.64
C LYS A 138 -1.61 -18.95 -14.96
N ILE A 139 -0.69 -18.11 -15.40
CA ILE A 139 -0.53 -16.71 -15.00
C ILE A 139 -0.54 -15.88 -16.26
N LYS A 140 -1.20 -14.72 -16.22
CA LYS A 140 -1.23 -13.82 -17.40
C LYS A 140 -0.20 -12.69 -17.27
N HIS A 141 -0.09 -12.06 -16.10
CA HIS A 141 0.74 -10.89 -15.85
C HIS A 141 1.50 -11.01 -14.54
N LEU A 142 2.76 -10.56 -14.55
CA LEU A 142 3.63 -10.54 -13.38
C LEU A 142 3.83 -9.10 -12.88
N GLY A 143 3.71 -8.91 -11.57
CA GLY A 143 4.04 -7.67 -10.89
C GLY A 143 4.64 -7.89 -9.51
N PHE A 144 4.74 -6.83 -8.73
CA PHE A 144 5.22 -6.93 -7.36
C PHE A 144 4.48 -5.96 -6.43
N SER A 145 4.50 -6.28 -5.13
CA SER A 145 4.14 -5.36 -4.05
C SER A 145 5.36 -5.06 -3.20
N THR A 146 5.39 -3.92 -2.53
CA THR A 146 6.55 -3.52 -1.75
C THR A 146 6.24 -2.62 -0.56
N HIS A 147 7.06 -2.74 0.46
CA HIS A 147 7.22 -1.84 1.60
C HIS A 147 8.68 -1.39 1.75
N GLY A 148 9.50 -1.65 0.73
CA GLY A 148 10.92 -1.33 0.71
C GLY A 148 11.19 0.18 0.64
N SER A 149 12.47 0.54 0.69
CA SER A 149 12.91 1.92 0.47
C SER A 149 12.61 2.39 -0.96
N LEU A 150 12.52 3.69 -1.16
CA LEU A 150 12.31 4.27 -2.49
C LEU A 150 13.39 3.80 -3.49
N GLU A 151 14.64 3.73 -3.06
CA GLU A 151 15.74 3.24 -3.88
C GLU A 151 15.52 1.80 -4.37
N LEU A 152 15.12 0.90 -3.46
CA LEU A 152 14.79 -0.48 -3.81
C LEU A 152 13.59 -0.58 -4.76
N ILE A 153 12.55 0.23 -4.54
CA ILE A 153 11.38 0.28 -5.42
C ILE A 153 11.79 0.69 -6.85
N LEU A 154 12.59 1.75 -6.96
CA LEU A 154 13.11 2.23 -8.25
C LEU A 154 14.00 1.17 -8.92
N ALA A 155 14.85 0.48 -8.17
CA ALA A 155 15.67 -0.62 -8.68
C ALA A 155 14.81 -1.79 -9.20
N ALA A 156 13.75 -2.18 -8.47
CA ALA A 156 12.83 -3.21 -8.91
C ALA A 156 12.09 -2.81 -10.20
N ILE A 157 11.63 -1.56 -10.31
CA ILE A 157 11.01 -1.02 -11.54
C ILE A 157 12.02 -1.02 -12.70
N ALA A 158 13.28 -0.70 -12.42
CA ALA A 158 14.34 -0.63 -13.45
C ALA A 158 14.71 -1.99 -14.06
N THR A 159 14.37 -3.11 -13.41
CA THR A 159 14.63 -4.47 -13.95
C THR A 159 13.85 -4.79 -15.22
N ASP A 160 12.79 -4.06 -15.53
CA ASP A 160 11.83 -4.31 -16.62
C ASP A 160 11.12 -5.68 -16.59
N LEU A 161 11.21 -6.41 -15.47
CA LEU A 161 10.62 -7.74 -15.30
C LEU A 161 9.10 -7.69 -15.03
N PHE A 162 8.58 -6.56 -14.59
CA PHE A 162 7.23 -6.43 -14.08
C PHE A 162 6.33 -5.61 -15.00
N GLU A 163 5.04 -5.97 -15.03
CA GLU A 163 4.01 -5.28 -15.80
C GLU A 163 3.15 -4.36 -14.90
N PHE A 164 3.16 -4.59 -13.59
CA PHE A 164 2.43 -3.76 -12.64
C PHE A 164 3.14 -3.73 -11.27
N VAL A 165 2.77 -2.74 -10.47
CA VAL A 165 3.29 -2.54 -9.11
C VAL A 165 2.20 -2.14 -8.13
N ASN A 166 2.25 -2.73 -6.93
CA ASN A 166 1.40 -2.38 -5.80
C ASN A 166 2.19 -1.49 -4.84
N LEU A 167 1.82 -0.20 -4.76
CA LEU A 167 2.55 0.82 -4.03
C LEU A 167 1.77 1.40 -2.85
N HIS A 168 2.50 1.91 -1.85
CA HIS A 168 2.02 2.84 -0.84
C HIS A 168 2.27 4.27 -1.31
N TYR A 169 1.20 5.00 -1.58
CA TYR A 169 1.22 6.41 -1.95
C TYR A 169 -0.13 7.03 -1.54
N TYR A 170 -0.11 8.11 -0.75
CA TYR A 170 -1.30 8.74 -0.19
C TYR A 170 -1.05 10.22 0.04
N TYR A 171 -2.08 11.01 0.25
CA TYR A 171 -1.89 12.41 0.58
C TYR A 171 -0.96 12.63 1.79
N PHE A 172 -1.12 11.82 2.84
CA PHE A 172 -0.26 11.87 4.04
C PHE A 172 1.04 11.06 3.94
N PHE A 173 1.33 10.48 2.78
CA PHE A 173 2.57 9.76 2.50
C PHE A 173 2.89 9.84 1.01
N GLN A 174 3.58 10.91 0.61
CA GLN A 174 3.92 11.18 -0.80
C GLN A 174 5.38 10.81 -1.15
N HIS A 175 6.12 10.26 -0.22
CA HIS A 175 7.53 9.88 -0.38
C HIS A 175 7.78 9.00 -1.61
N ASN A 176 6.84 8.11 -1.94
CA ASN A 176 6.94 7.22 -3.08
C ASN A 176 6.48 7.83 -4.42
N TYR A 177 6.26 9.16 -4.51
CA TYR A 177 5.89 9.79 -5.78
C TYR A 177 6.89 9.51 -6.91
N PRO A 178 8.23 9.53 -6.70
CA PRO A 178 9.19 9.18 -7.76
C PRO A 178 8.98 7.76 -8.31
N ALA A 179 8.58 6.80 -7.46
CA ALA A 179 8.26 5.45 -7.92
C ALA A 179 6.97 5.40 -8.75
N VAL A 180 5.96 6.22 -8.40
CA VAL A 180 4.74 6.38 -9.22
C VAL A 180 5.09 6.94 -10.59
N ALA A 181 5.94 7.98 -10.64
CA ALA A 181 6.38 8.59 -11.90
C ALA A 181 7.18 7.59 -12.75
N SER A 182 8.16 6.91 -12.17
CA SER A 182 8.99 5.92 -12.88
C SER A 182 8.16 4.73 -13.39
N ALA A 183 7.18 4.26 -12.62
CA ALA A 183 6.26 3.21 -13.05
C ALA A 183 5.39 3.67 -14.24
N ALA A 184 4.92 4.92 -14.21
CA ALA A 184 4.13 5.50 -15.30
C ALA A 184 4.95 5.65 -16.59
N GLU A 185 6.21 6.12 -16.51
CA GLU A 185 7.13 6.22 -17.64
C GLU A 185 7.39 4.87 -18.33
N LYS A 186 7.41 3.78 -17.54
CA LYS A 186 7.58 2.41 -18.04
C LYS A 186 6.27 1.72 -18.40
N ASP A 187 5.15 2.44 -18.37
CA ASP A 187 3.80 1.91 -18.60
C ASP A 187 3.43 0.73 -17.68
N LEU A 188 3.91 0.72 -16.44
CA LEU A 188 3.46 -0.26 -15.46
C LEU A 188 2.05 0.10 -14.96
N GLY A 189 1.23 -0.94 -14.73
CA GLY A 189 -0.03 -0.76 -14.02
C GLY A 189 0.22 -0.35 -12.56
N ILE A 190 -0.37 0.75 -12.09
CA ILE A 190 -0.15 1.26 -10.73
C ILE A 190 -1.38 0.98 -9.87
N PHE A 191 -1.21 0.16 -8.85
CA PHE A 191 -2.22 -0.21 -7.87
C PHE A 191 -1.83 0.33 -6.50
N ILE A 192 -2.61 1.29 -5.96
CA ILE A 192 -2.38 1.84 -4.62
C ILE A 192 -3.07 0.97 -3.57
N ILE A 193 -2.29 0.38 -2.69
CA ILE A 193 -2.78 -0.54 -1.64
C ILE A 193 -3.00 0.16 -0.30
N SER A 194 -4.03 -0.24 0.44
CA SER A 194 -4.37 0.25 1.79
C SER A 194 -4.54 1.77 1.93
N PRO A 195 -5.17 2.51 0.99
CA PRO A 195 -5.26 3.97 1.05
C PRO A 195 -6.04 4.49 2.25
N ALA A 196 -7.01 3.75 2.77
CA ALA A 196 -7.78 4.15 3.94
C ALA A 196 -7.07 3.85 5.27
N ASP A 197 -6.43 2.69 5.39
CA ASP A 197 -5.78 2.24 6.64
C ASP A 197 -4.38 2.86 6.79
N LYS A 198 -3.45 2.48 5.90
CA LYS A 198 -2.07 2.98 5.95
C LYS A 198 -1.94 4.42 5.48
N GLY A 199 -2.93 4.94 4.76
CA GLY A 199 -3.06 6.35 4.41
C GLY A 199 -3.42 7.26 5.59
N GLY A 200 -3.68 6.72 6.79
CA GLY A 200 -3.95 7.54 7.97
C GLY A 200 -5.07 7.04 8.88
N LYS A 201 -5.55 5.81 8.74
CA LYS A 201 -6.79 5.30 9.37
C LYS A 201 -8.00 6.20 9.09
N LEU A 202 -8.13 6.64 7.85
CA LEU A 202 -9.06 7.69 7.42
C LEU A 202 -10.54 7.29 7.50
N TYR A 203 -10.86 6.05 7.81
CA TYR A 203 -12.21 5.60 8.15
C TYR A 203 -12.62 6.01 9.58
N ASN A 204 -11.67 6.38 10.45
CA ASN A 204 -11.91 6.92 11.78
C ASN A 204 -10.92 8.07 12.07
N PRO A 205 -11.02 9.20 11.34
CA PRO A 205 -10.10 10.32 11.48
C PRO A 205 -10.38 11.13 12.75
N PRO A 206 -9.35 11.78 13.35
CA PRO A 206 -9.54 12.65 14.49
C PRO A 206 -10.37 13.89 14.12
N GLN A 207 -11.03 14.49 15.14
CA GLN A 207 -11.95 15.60 14.93
C GLN A 207 -11.28 16.81 14.26
N LYS A 208 -10.06 17.16 14.68
CA LYS A 208 -9.28 18.24 14.06
C LYS A 208 -9.07 18.01 12.55
N LEU A 209 -8.76 16.78 12.14
CA LEU A 209 -8.58 16.47 10.73
C LEU A 209 -9.90 16.59 9.96
N LYS A 210 -11.03 16.17 10.55
CA LYS A 210 -12.37 16.34 9.93
C LYS A 210 -12.66 17.81 9.66
N GLU A 211 -12.48 18.68 10.66
CA GLU A 211 -12.72 20.13 10.55
C GLU A 211 -11.81 20.83 9.52
N LEU A 212 -10.57 20.35 9.41
CA LEU A 212 -9.65 20.85 8.40
C LEU A 212 -10.06 20.45 6.98
N CYS A 213 -10.68 19.30 6.82
CA CYS A 213 -11.09 18.76 5.51
C CYS A 213 -12.46 19.23 5.04
N GLU A 214 -13.28 19.87 5.90
CA GLU A 214 -14.60 20.35 5.50
C GLU A 214 -14.55 21.20 4.23
N PRO A 215 -15.55 21.00 3.31
CA PRO A 215 -16.78 20.22 3.46
C PRO A 215 -16.64 18.71 3.16
N PHE A 216 -15.45 18.24 2.81
CA PHE A 216 -15.18 16.83 2.46
C PHE A 216 -14.77 16.01 3.68
N SER A 217 -14.93 14.70 3.59
CA SER A 217 -14.29 13.80 4.55
C SER A 217 -12.80 13.60 4.22
N PRO A 218 -11.93 13.33 5.21
CA PRO A 218 -10.52 13.02 4.97
C PRO A 218 -10.32 11.80 4.05
N LEU A 219 -11.18 10.79 4.13
CA LEU A 219 -11.14 9.59 3.30
C LEU A 219 -11.46 9.91 1.84
N GLU A 220 -12.53 10.68 1.62
CA GLU A 220 -12.93 11.13 0.30
C GLU A 220 -11.82 11.95 -0.38
N LEU A 221 -11.26 12.93 0.32
CA LEU A 221 -10.16 13.76 -0.19
C LEU A 221 -8.93 12.91 -0.56
N ASN A 222 -8.58 11.91 0.27
CA ASN A 222 -7.46 11.04 -0.06
C ASN A 222 -7.73 10.20 -1.33
N TYR A 223 -8.95 9.69 -1.51
CA TYR A 223 -9.32 9.01 -2.76
C TYR A 223 -9.31 9.97 -3.94
N ARG A 224 -9.86 11.18 -3.80
CA ARG A 224 -9.84 12.22 -4.83
C ARG A 224 -8.41 12.61 -5.23
N PHE A 225 -7.52 12.80 -4.24
CA PHE A 225 -6.10 13.04 -4.48
C PHE A 225 -5.47 11.94 -5.35
N LEU A 226 -5.74 10.68 -5.04
CA LEU A 226 -5.21 9.55 -5.77
C LEU A 226 -5.84 9.41 -7.17
N LEU A 227 -7.16 9.51 -7.29
CA LEU A 227 -7.88 9.34 -8.56
C LEU A 227 -7.67 10.51 -9.52
N SER A 228 -7.32 11.70 -9.05
CA SER A 228 -6.96 12.84 -9.89
C SER A 228 -5.63 12.64 -10.65
N ASN A 229 -4.81 11.68 -10.23
CA ASN A 229 -3.61 11.27 -10.96
C ASN A 229 -3.96 10.13 -11.95
N SER A 230 -3.95 10.44 -13.24
CA SER A 230 -4.29 9.50 -14.31
C SER A 230 -3.33 8.31 -14.44
N ALA A 231 -2.11 8.40 -13.91
CA ALA A 231 -1.16 7.30 -13.88
C ALA A 231 -1.58 6.18 -12.91
N ILE A 232 -2.36 6.51 -11.86
CA ILE A 232 -2.85 5.53 -10.89
C ILE A 232 -4.08 4.83 -11.49
N THR A 233 -3.98 3.51 -11.68
CA THR A 233 -5.07 2.73 -12.29
C THR A 233 -6.18 2.44 -11.30
N THR A 234 -5.84 1.92 -10.13
CA THR A 234 -6.85 1.40 -9.19
C THR A 234 -6.40 1.54 -7.74
N LEU A 235 -7.36 1.63 -6.84
CA LEU A 235 -7.16 1.77 -5.39
C LEU A 235 -7.75 0.55 -4.67
N SER A 236 -7.03 -0.02 -3.71
CA SER A 236 -7.52 -1.14 -2.91
C SER A 236 -8.55 -0.68 -1.88
N LEU A 237 -9.76 -1.19 -1.99
CA LEU A 237 -10.77 -1.15 -0.94
C LEU A 237 -10.56 -2.34 -0.01
N GLY A 238 -10.06 -2.09 1.18
CA GLY A 238 -9.94 -3.11 2.23
C GLY A 238 -11.21 -3.12 3.09
N ALA A 239 -12.38 -3.33 2.50
CA ALA A 239 -13.64 -3.40 3.24
C ALA A 239 -13.68 -4.64 4.15
N ALA A 240 -14.07 -4.47 5.40
CA ALA A 240 -14.28 -5.57 6.34
C ALA A 240 -15.68 -6.21 6.20
N ASN A 241 -16.61 -5.48 5.62
CA ASN A 241 -18.00 -5.88 5.38
C ASN A 241 -18.60 -5.01 4.25
N PRO A 242 -19.81 -5.34 3.73
CA PRO A 242 -20.43 -4.60 2.65
C PRO A 242 -20.68 -3.11 2.93
N ALA A 243 -20.94 -2.74 4.18
CA ALA A 243 -21.26 -1.34 4.54
C ALA A 243 -20.05 -0.40 4.32
N GLU A 244 -18.82 -0.90 4.43
CA GLU A 244 -17.60 -0.12 4.19
C GLU A 244 -17.35 0.19 2.68
N LEU A 245 -18.15 -0.35 1.77
CA LEU A 245 -18.05 -0.08 0.33
C LEU A 245 -18.78 1.21 -0.08
N VAL A 246 -19.67 1.76 0.75
CA VAL A 246 -20.54 2.89 0.37
C VAL A 246 -19.75 4.18 0.11
N THR A 247 -18.88 4.59 1.03
CA THR A 247 -18.11 5.85 0.91
C THR A 247 -17.17 5.86 -0.31
N PRO A 248 -16.37 4.82 -0.58
CA PRO A 248 -15.54 4.78 -1.79
C PRO A 248 -16.33 4.98 -3.08
N LEU A 249 -17.55 4.46 -3.14
CA LEU A 249 -18.37 4.54 -4.34
C LEU A 249 -18.82 5.95 -4.68
N GLN A 250 -18.97 6.82 -3.70
CA GLN A 250 -19.36 8.23 -3.91
C GLN A 250 -18.33 8.99 -4.75
N VAL A 251 -17.08 8.56 -4.75
CA VAL A 251 -15.99 9.15 -5.55
C VAL A 251 -15.55 8.27 -6.75
N ALA A 252 -16.19 7.12 -6.96
CA ALA A 252 -15.75 6.15 -7.98
C ALA A 252 -15.80 6.68 -9.42
N ASP A 253 -16.64 7.66 -9.69
CA ASP A 253 -16.76 8.30 -11.00
C ASP A 253 -16.09 9.69 -11.06
N ALA A 254 -15.40 10.08 -9.98
CA ALA A 254 -14.72 11.37 -9.82
C ALA A 254 -13.21 11.25 -10.12
N ASP A 255 -12.85 10.76 -11.30
CA ASP A 255 -11.47 10.58 -11.77
C ASP A 255 -10.94 11.75 -12.62
N TYR A 256 -11.54 12.90 -12.49
CA TYR A 256 -11.14 14.16 -13.11
C TYR A 256 -10.13 14.92 -12.20
N PRO A 257 -9.46 15.96 -12.72
CA PRO A 257 -8.57 16.79 -11.91
C PRO A 257 -9.25 17.35 -10.66
N LEU A 258 -8.47 17.59 -9.61
CA LEU A 258 -8.99 18.20 -8.38
C LEU A 258 -9.69 19.54 -8.67
N THR A 259 -10.85 19.74 -8.08
CA THR A 259 -11.62 20.98 -8.15
C THR A 259 -10.90 22.11 -7.42
N THR A 260 -11.34 23.35 -7.64
CA THR A 260 -10.81 24.51 -6.91
C THR A 260 -11.05 24.39 -5.40
N GLU A 261 -12.20 23.86 -5.00
CA GLU A 261 -12.56 23.67 -3.60
C GLU A 261 -11.69 22.57 -2.94
N GLU A 262 -11.51 21.41 -3.60
CA GLU A 262 -10.60 20.38 -3.13
C GLU A 262 -9.16 20.89 -2.97
N LYS A 263 -8.66 21.66 -3.96
CA LYS A 263 -7.34 22.30 -3.89
C LYS A 263 -7.23 23.28 -2.72
N ALA A 264 -8.28 24.08 -2.47
CA ALA A 264 -8.29 25.00 -1.34
C ALA A 264 -8.17 24.28 0.01
N VAL A 265 -8.81 23.11 0.16
CA VAL A 265 -8.69 22.28 1.36
C VAL A 265 -7.28 21.70 1.49
N PHE A 266 -6.66 21.19 0.41
CA PHE A 266 -5.27 20.74 0.45
C PHE A 266 -4.32 21.86 0.84
N HIS A 267 -4.48 23.08 0.32
CA HIS A 267 -3.69 24.24 0.76
C HIS A 267 -3.94 24.61 2.23
N LYS A 268 -5.17 24.44 2.75
CA LYS A 268 -5.45 24.62 4.18
C LYS A 268 -4.68 23.60 5.02
N LEU A 269 -4.64 22.33 4.61
CA LEU A 269 -3.86 21.27 5.26
C LEU A 269 -2.36 21.59 5.24
N GLU A 270 -1.80 22.00 4.11
CA GLU A 270 -0.37 22.38 3.99
C GLU A 270 -0.01 23.57 4.89
N ARG A 271 -0.86 24.60 4.94
CA ARG A 271 -0.67 25.74 5.87
C ARG A 271 -0.71 25.28 7.32
N GLN A 272 -1.68 24.42 7.69
CA GLN A 272 -1.79 23.86 9.02
C GLN A 272 -0.52 23.09 9.42
N LEU A 273 0.02 22.26 8.50
CA LEU A 273 1.26 21.52 8.69
C LEU A 273 2.43 22.48 8.97
N SER A 274 2.62 23.45 8.08
CA SER A 274 3.72 24.43 8.16
C SER A 274 3.62 25.30 9.41
N THR A 275 2.43 25.77 9.76
CA THR A 275 2.23 26.62 10.95
C THR A 275 2.45 25.84 12.25
N SER A 276 1.94 24.59 12.32
CA SER A 276 2.04 23.78 13.55
C SER A 276 3.44 23.30 13.85
N LEU A 277 4.27 23.12 12.84
CA LEU A 277 5.64 22.56 12.99
C LEU A 277 6.73 23.62 12.85
N ALA A 278 6.45 24.70 12.16
CA ALA A 278 7.40 25.79 11.91
C ALA A 278 8.78 25.25 11.49
N THR A 279 9.82 25.49 12.30
CA THR A 279 11.21 25.04 12.06
C THR A 279 11.42 23.53 12.28
N ASP A 280 10.45 22.82 12.85
CA ASP A 280 10.53 21.38 13.18
C ASP A 280 9.97 20.48 12.08
N LEU A 281 9.60 21.02 10.93
CA LEU A 281 8.97 20.29 9.83
C LEU A 281 9.98 19.40 9.09
N CYS A 282 9.89 18.08 9.26
CA CYS A 282 10.64 17.12 8.46
C CYS A 282 9.97 16.91 7.08
N ARG A 283 10.74 17.06 6.00
CA ARG A 283 10.27 16.89 4.61
C ARG A 283 10.56 15.49 4.04
N GLN A 284 10.98 14.55 4.86
CA GLN A 284 11.24 13.15 4.44
C GLN A 284 12.19 13.01 3.23
N CYS A 285 13.29 13.76 3.21
CA CYS A 285 14.26 13.74 2.11
C CYS A 285 15.33 12.64 2.23
N ASP A 286 15.29 11.80 3.26
CA ASP A 286 16.17 10.67 3.58
C ASP A 286 17.66 11.01 3.78
N ARG A 287 18.07 12.27 3.65
CA ARG A 287 19.50 12.68 3.79
C ARG A 287 20.10 12.39 5.16
N CYS A 288 19.27 12.24 6.19
CA CYS A 288 19.71 11.82 7.53
C CYS A 288 20.09 10.34 7.63
N LEU A 289 19.82 9.54 6.59
CA LEU A 289 20.16 8.12 6.52
C LEU A 289 21.55 7.90 5.85
N PRO A 290 22.25 6.78 6.14
CA PRO A 290 21.89 5.77 7.15
C PRO A 290 22.10 6.28 8.58
N CYS A 291 21.27 5.81 9.51
CA CYS A 291 21.49 6.01 10.95
C CYS A 291 22.31 4.83 11.51
N PRO A 292 23.40 5.06 12.29
CA PRO A 292 24.20 3.98 12.89
C PRO A 292 23.36 3.03 13.75
N GLU A 293 22.32 3.56 14.41
CA GLU A 293 21.39 2.79 15.23
C GLU A 293 20.20 2.19 14.43
N SER A 294 20.26 2.24 13.11
CA SER A 294 19.18 1.75 12.23
C SER A 294 17.80 2.37 12.53
N ILE A 295 17.76 3.61 13.04
CA ILE A 295 16.51 4.33 13.29
C ILE A 295 15.91 4.79 11.96
N ASN A 296 14.63 4.52 11.76
CA ASN A 296 13.89 5.05 10.59
C ASN A 296 13.49 6.51 10.85
N ILE A 297 14.48 7.41 10.83
CA ILE A 297 14.31 8.83 11.15
C ILE A 297 13.20 9.48 10.32
N PRO A 298 13.18 9.37 8.97
CA PRO A 298 12.17 10.04 8.16
C PRO A 298 10.73 9.60 8.47
N GLU A 299 10.52 8.30 8.67
CA GLU A 299 9.18 7.78 9.02
C GLU A 299 8.75 8.22 10.41
N ILE A 300 9.64 8.17 11.40
CA ILE A 300 9.35 8.61 12.77
C ILE A 300 8.96 10.10 12.79
N LEU A 301 9.72 10.95 12.09
CA LEU A 301 9.42 12.38 12.04
C LEU A 301 8.17 12.68 11.20
N ARG A 302 7.85 11.87 10.17
CA ARG A 302 6.56 11.95 9.48
C ARG A 302 5.40 11.70 10.44
N LEU A 303 5.48 10.64 11.24
CA LEU A 303 4.43 10.32 12.23
C LEU A 303 4.27 11.46 13.26
N ARG A 304 5.39 12.09 13.68
CA ARG A 304 5.36 13.30 14.52
C ARG A 304 4.64 14.44 13.82
N ASN A 305 4.99 14.72 12.58
CA ASN A 305 4.37 15.78 11.78
C ASN A 305 2.85 15.63 11.73
N LEU A 306 2.37 14.42 11.41
CA LEU A 306 0.94 14.14 11.31
C LEU A 306 0.23 14.25 12.67
N THR A 307 0.88 13.82 13.74
CA THR A 307 0.33 13.91 15.09
C THR A 307 0.20 15.35 15.55
N VAL A 308 1.23 16.16 15.35
CA VAL A 308 1.26 17.57 15.79
C VAL A 308 0.31 18.43 14.95
N ALA A 309 0.34 18.26 13.63
CA ALA A 309 -0.44 19.09 12.72
C ALA A 309 -1.94 18.76 12.73
N TYR A 310 -2.27 17.47 12.74
CA TYR A 310 -3.62 16.99 12.45
C TYR A 310 -4.25 16.14 13.55
N ASP A 311 -3.58 16.01 14.72
CA ASP A 311 -4.03 15.17 15.85
C ASP A 311 -4.17 13.68 15.49
N MET A 312 -3.38 13.19 14.53
CA MET A 312 -3.40 11.79 14.09
C MET A 312 -2.68 10.85 15.08
N GLN A 313 -2.98 11.01 16.37
CA GLN A 313 -2.31 10.30 17.47
C GLN A 313 -2.46 8.78 17.38
N ASP A 314 -3.68 8.28 17.18
CA ASP A 314 -3.97 6.84 17.09
C ASP A 314 -3.26 6.19 15.90
N TYR A 315 -3.20 6.89 14.78
CA TYR A 315 -2.46 6.43 13.62
C TYR A 315 -0.95 6.44 13.89
N GLY A 316 -0.46 7.53 14.48
CA GLY A 316 0.95 7.65 14.87
C GLY A 316 1.40 6.53 15.81
N GLN A 317 0.65 6.27 16.87
CA GLN A 317 0.93 5.20 17.83
C GLN A 317 0.86 3.80 17.19
N TYR A 318 -0.14 3.57 16.34
CA TYR A 318 -0.27 2.30 15.61
C TYR A 318 0.95 2.02 14.75
N ARG A 319 1.37 2.99 13.92
CA ARG A 319 2.52 2.83 13.03
C ARG A 319 3.84 2.78 13.80
N TYR A 320 4.03 3.65 14.79
CA TYR A 320 5.22 3.67 15.64
C TYR A 320 5.42 2.36 16.41
N GLY A 321 4.32 1.75 16.87
CA GLY A 321 4.33 0.45 17.52
C GLY A 321 4.74 -0.73 16.63
N MET A 322 4.73 -0.55 15.30
CA MET A 322 5.21 -1.57 14.34
C MET A 322 6.73 -1.58 14.19
N LEU A 323 7.41 -0.46 14.47
CA LEU A 323 8.88 -0.40 14.43
C LEU A 323 9.47 -1.44 15.40
N GLU A 324 10.50 -2.16 14.98
CA GLU A 324 11.16 -3.28 15.69
C GLU A 324 10.30 -4.57 15.75
N ASN A 325 9.01 -4.54 15.35
CA ASN A 325 8.07 -5.67 15.53
C ASN A 325 7.50 -6.25 14.23
N ALA A 326 7.59 -5.51 13.12
CA ALA A 326 7.03 -5.93 11.83
C ALA A 326 8.09 -6.39 10.82
N GLY A 327 9.36 -6.54 11.23
CA GLY A 327 10.46 -6.98 10.39
C GLY A 327 10.58 -6.11 9.12
N HIS A 328 10.86 -6.75 8.00
CA HIS A 328 11.02 -6.09 6.70
C HIS A 328 9.73 -5.42 6.14
N TRP A 329 8.56 -5.65 6.77
CA TRP A 329 7.30 -5.02 6.38
C TRP A 329 7.16 -3.59 6.89
N PHE A 330 7.90 -3.21 7.94
CA PHE A 330 8.00 -1.86 8.45
C PHE A 330 9.34 -1.70 9.17
N PRO A 331 10.42 -1.55 8.38
CA PRO A 331 11.79 -1.63 8.89
C PRO A 331 12.18 -0.41 9.72
N GLY A 332 13.18 -0.63 10.57
CA GLY A 332 13.83 0.39 11.37
C GLY A 332 13.51 0.31 12.86
N ARG A 333 14.35 0.99 13.66
CA ARG A 333 14.24 1.05 15.11
C ARG A 333 13.55 2.33 15.56
N LYS A 334 13.04 2.32 16.79
CA LYS A 334 12.31 3.44 17.42
C LYS A 334 13.25 4.59 17.81
N GLY A 335 12.70 5.80 17.96
CA GLY A 335 13.46 7.02 18.27
C GLY A 335 14.22 7.00 19.61
N ASN A 336 13.78 6.18 20.59
CA ASN A 336 14.48 6.02 21.87
C ASN A 336 15.81 5.23 21.76
N ARG A 337 16.13 4.70 20.58
CA ARG A 337 17.44 4.07 20.31
C ARG A 337 18.53 5.07 19.92
N CYS A 338 18.19 6.37 19.85
CA CYS A 338 19.13 7.41 19.53
C CYS A 338 20.23 7.49 20.61
N THR A 339 21.49 7.44 20.18
CA THR A 339 22.70 7.54 21.03
C THR A 339 23.31 8.94 21.01
N ASP A 340 22.63 9.91 20.41
CA ASP A 340 23.08 11.30 20.25
C ASP A 340 24.45 11.44 19.51
N CYS A 341 24.77 10.51 18.61
CA CYS A 341 26.03 10.54 17.84
C CYS A 341 26.18 11.78 16.93
N GLY A 342 25.07 12.44 16.57
CA GLY A 342 25.07 13.66 15.77
C GLY A 342 25.20 13.47 14.26
N ASP A 343 25.42 12.26 13.74
CA ASP A 343 25.68 11.99 12.32
C ASP A 343 24.59 12.51 11.37
N CYS A 344 23.34 12.56 11.83
CA CYS A 344 22.21 13.04 11.05
C CYS A 344 22.13 14.57 10.93
N LEU A 345 22.74 15.32 11.87
CA LEU A 345 22.61 16.79 11.97
C LEU A 345 23.18 17.52 10.76
N PRO A 346 24.46 17.30 10.35
CA PRO A 346 25.05 18.02 9.21
C PRO A 346 24.41 17.64 7.87
N ARG A 347 23.73 16.50 7.82
CA ARG A 347 23.07 15.99 6.60
C ARG A 347 21.64 16.54 6.41
N CYS A 348 21.04 17.13 7.47
CA CYS A 348 19.67 17.63 7.39
C CYS A 348 19.62 19.01 6.72
N PRO A 349 18.97 19.16 5.54
CA PRO A 349 18.87 20.44 4.86
C PRO A 349 17.99 21.46 5.63
N GLU A 350 17.03 20.95 6.41
CA GLU A 350 16.16 21.78 7.26
C GLU A 350 16.80 22.13 8.62
N LYS A 351 18.03 21.67 8.89
CA LYS A 351 18.78 21.90 10.14
C LYS A 351 18.00 21.50 11.41
N LEU A 352 17.22 20.42 11.33
CA LEU A 352 16.43 19.91 12.45
C LEU A 352 17.33 19.39 13.58
N ASP A 353 16.94 19.66 14.83
CA ASP A 353 17.49 18.95 16.00
C ASP A 353 16.88 17.54 16.08
N ILE A 354 17.33 16.65 15.17
CA ILE A 354 16.79 15.31 14.99
C ILE A 354 16.81 14.51 16.30
N PRO A 355 17.88 14.46 17.12
CA PRO A 355 17.87 13.72 18.38
C PRO A 355 16.76 14.16 19.33
N THR A 356 16.56 15.47 19.50
CA THR A 356 15.47 16.01 20.33
C THR A 356 14.11 15.67 19.76
N LEU A 357 13.91 15.80 18.46
CA LEU A 357 12.64 15.43 17.79
C LEU A 357 12.33 13.93 17.87
N LEU A 358 13.34 13.06 17.83
CA LEU A 358 13.17 11.61 18.02
C LEU A 358 12.70 11.27 19.44
N ARG A 359 13.27 11.94 20.47
CA ARG A 359 12.84 11.77 21.87
C ARG A 359 11.42 12.28 22.08
N ASP A 360 11.08 13.47 21.57
CA ASP A 360 9.72 14.01 21.62
C ASP A 360 8.73 13.04 20.94
N THR A 361 9.06 12.55 19.75
CA THR A 361 8.22 11.60 19.04
C THR A 361 8.01 10.32 19.83
N HIS A 362 9.07 9.77 20.44
CA HIS A 362 8.94 8.58 21.26
C HIS A 362 8.00 8.82 22.45
N GLN A 363 8.10 9.95 23.15
CA GLN A 363 7.20 10.25 24.26
C GLN A 363 5.74 10.37 23.84
N ARG A 364 5.49 10.97 22.66
CA ARG A 364 4.13 11.11 22.10
C ARG A 364 3.53 9.79 21.63
N LEU A 365 4.33 8.95 20.96
CA LEU A 365 3.85 7.80 20.21
C LEU A 365 4.15 6.45 20.87
N LYS A 366 4.85 6.40 22.00
CA LYS A 366 5.05 5.16 22.76
C LYS A 366 3.69 4.57 23.17
N GLY A 367 3.55 3.26 23.07
CA GLY A 367 2.30 2.56 23.37
C GLY A 367 2.48 1.05 23.22
N LYS A 368 1.37 0.34 22.99
CA LYS A 368 1.40 -1.11 22.77
C LYS A 368 2.22 -1.44 21.52
N GLU A 369 3.03 -2.47 21.63
CA GLU A 369 3.70 -3.05 20.47
C GLU A 369 2.66 -3.58 19.47
N ARG A 370 2.94 -3.39 18.19
CA ARG A 370 2.07 -3.80 17.09
C ARG A 370 2.85 -4.71 16.14
N ARG A 371 2.20 -5.77 15.75
CA ARG A 371 2.65 -6.64 14.65
C ARG A 371 1.75 -6.41 13.45
N ARG A 372 2.09 -6.97 12.31
CA ARG A 372 1.20 -6.95 11.15
C ARG A 372 -0.05 -7.79 11.42
N LEU A 373 -1.11 -7.55 10.64
CA LEU A 373 -2.42 -8.19 10.83
C LEU A 373 -2.45 -9.69 10.46
N TRP A 374 -1.45 -10.19 9.75
CA TRP A 374 -1.35 -11.59 9.32
C TRP A 374 0.04 -12.16 9.67
N SER A 375 0.08 -13.45 9.93
CA SER A 375 1.32 -14.26 10.02
C SER A 375 1.67 -14.84 8.65
N GLU A 376 2.94 -15.01 8.39
CA GLU A 376 3.43 -15.75 7.22
C GLU A 376 3.10 -17.24 7.30
#